data_33879e761041998bca3dcf4841254a6c
#
_entry.id   33879e761041998bca3dcf4841254a6c
#
_cell.length_a   1.000
_cell.length_b   1.000
_cell.length_c   1.000
_cell.angle_alpha   90.00
_cell.angle_beta   90.00
_cell.angle_gamma   90.00
#
_symmetry.space_group_name_H-M   'P 1'
#
loop_
_entity.id
_entity.type
_entity.pdbx_description
1 polymer ?
#
loop_
_entity_poly.entity_id
_entity_poly.type
_entity_poly.pdbx_seq_one_letter_code
_entity_poly.pdbx_strand_id
1 'polypeptide(L)'
;MSLDISARNPRTGVRDYTVTATCPEKVADMALKARSAQPGWVGLGLSGRLAVLNQFSQALVAHRGPIVSALEADTGRRRIAGLELDSVIGALAGWALTAPNMLSEDWLPARTNLTIRHRAQWVPYGLVAVISPWNFPLLLGMIDTVPALLAGCTVMVKPSEVTPRFISALKAAIETVPALNNVLQILIGDGAVGAALIDQVDCVCFTGSVNTGRKVAVQAASRLIPAYLELGGKDALIVLDGANLEAASDAALRGSVLSTGQACQSIERIYVQNSVLEPFLALLTAK
;
A
#
# COMPACT_ATOMS: atom_id res chain seq x y z
N MET A 1 -4.88 26.33 13.36
CA MET A 1 -3.41 26.39 13.16
C MET A 1 -3.09 25.50 11.98
N SER A 2 -2.34 25.97 10.98
CA SER A 2 -1.81 25.11 9.92
C SER A 2 -0.81 24.16 10.55
N LEU A 3 -1.09 22.86 10.52
CA LEU A 3 -0.16 21.83 11.02
C LEU A 3 0.81 21.50 9.90
N ASP A 4 1.87 22.29 9.76
CA ASP A 4 2.90 21.99 8.77
C ASP A 4 3.74 20.78 9.20
N ILE A 5 3.82 19.80 8.28
CA ILE A 5 4.65 18.62 8.41
C ILE A 5 6.00 18.92 7.76
N SER A 6 7.07 18.75 8.51
CA SER A 6 8.43 18.92 8.02
C SER A 6 9.11 17.56 7.83
N ALA A 7 9.47 17.22 6.60
CA ALA A 7 10.13 15.97 6.26
C ALA A 7 11.65 16.12 6.25
N ARG A 8 12.33 15.10 6.80
CA ARG A 8 13.78 15.00 6.84
C ARG A 8 14.31 14.29 5.60
N ASN A 9 15.34 14.83 4.99
CA ASN A 9 16.09 14.14 3.95
C ASN A 9 17.09 13.17 4.62
N PRO A 10 16.97 11.85 4.42
CA PRO A 10 17.83 10.87 5.10
C PRO A 10 19.29 10.94 4.67
N ARG A 11 19.59 11.49 3.48
CA ARG A 11 20.96 11.63 2.98
C ARG A 11 21.73 12.78 3.59
N THR A 12 21.05 13.88 3.88
CA THR A 12 21.67 15.10 4.41
C THR A 12 21.42 15.29 5.90
N GLY A 13 20.39 14.64 6.44
CA GLY A 13 19.92 14.83 7.80
C GLY A 13 19.09 16.10 8.01
N VAL A 14 18.99 16.96 6.99
CA VAL A 14 18.30 18.24 7.05
C VAL A 14 16.79 18.09 6.83
N ARG A 15 15.99 18.90 7.53
CA ARG A 15 14.58 19.07 7.20
C ARG A 15 14.45 20.11 6.11
N ASP A 16 14.29 19.67 4.87
CA ASP A 16 14.36 20.49 3.65
C ASP A 16 13.05 20.50 2.86
N TYR A 17 11.97 19.96 3.44
CA TYR A 17 10.65 19.96 2.82
C TYR A 17 9.56 20.17 3.87
N THR A 18 8.59 21.02 3.53
CA THR A 18 7.43 21.27 4.39
C THR A 18 6.16 21.15 3.54
N VAL A 19 5.15 20.51 4.09
CA VAL A 19 3.83 20.36 3.47
C VAL A 19 2.74 20.59 4.50
N THR A 20 1.67 21.27 4.09
CA THR A 20 0.52 21.54 4.96
C THR A 20 -0.34 20.29 5.10
N ALA A 21 -0.60 19.88 6.33
CA ALA A 21 -1.43 18.74 6.65
C ALA A 21 -2.91 19.03 6.36
N THR A 22 -3.66 17.99 6.06
CA THR A 22 -5.11 17.99 6.04
C THR A 22 -5.60 18.25 7.48
N CYS A 23 -6.49 19.23 7.65
CA CYS A 23 -7.12 19.46 8.95
C CYS A 23 -8.04 18.27 9.29
N PRO A 24 -7.93 17.65 10.50
CA PRO A 24 -8.79 16.53 10.88
C PRO A 24 -10.28 16.81 10.72
N GLU A 25 -10.72 18.05 10.98
CA GLU A 25 -12.11 18.47 10.85
C GLU A 25 -12.62 18.44 9.39
N LYS A 26 -11.71 18.55 8.39
CA LYS A 26 -12.04 18.45 6.96
C LYS A 26 -12.17 17.01 6.46
N VAL A 27 -11.71 16.04 7.24
CA VAL A 27 -11.73 14.62 6.82
C VAL A 27 -13.18 14.15 6.60
N ALA A 28 -14.12 14.56 7.45
CA ALA A 28 -15.53 14.23 7.30
C ALA A 28 -16.13 14.78 5.99
N ASP A 29 -15.83 16.01 5.62
CA ASP A 29 -16.31 16.61 4.37
C ASP A 29 -15.70 15.91 3.14
N MET A 30 -14.43 15.53 3.22
CA MET A 30 -13.77 14.76 2.18
C MET A 30 -14.40 13.36 2.02
N ALA A 31 -14.72 12.71 3.13
CA ALA A 31 -15.40 11.41 3.14
C ALA A 31 -16.81 11.49 2.53
N LEU A 32 -17.57 12.55 2.84
CA LEU A 32 -18.88 12.78 2.21
C LEU A 32 -18.77 12.92 0.69
N LYS A 33 -17.75 13.64 0.18
CA LYS A 33 -17.50 13.76 -1.26
C LYS A 33 -17.17 12.42 -1.89
N ALA A 34 -16.31 11.60 -1.22
CA ALA A 34 -15.99 10.27 -1.68
C ALA A 34 -17.24 9.37 -1.75
N ARG A 35 -18.04 9.35 -0.69
CA ARG A 35 -19.29 8.59 -0.65
C ARG A 35 -20.29 9.03 -1.72
N SER A 36 -20.37 10.32 -2.00
CA SER A 36 -21.23 10.86 -3.06
C SER A 36 -20.76 10.46 -4.47
N ALA A 37 -19.48 10.24 -4.67
CA ALA A 37 -18.91 9.77 -5.95
C ALA A 37 -19.07 8.25 -6.16
N GLN A 38 -19.22 7.47 -5.09
CA GLN A 38 -19.22 6.00 -5.14
C GLN A 38 -20.32 5.40 -6.04
N PRO A 39 -21.59 5.86 -6.04
CA PRO A 39 -22.60 5.29 -6.94
C PRO A 39 -22.24 5.43 -8.43
N GLY A 40 -21.68 6.58 -8.82
CA GLY A 40 -21.19 6.80 -10.18
C GLY A 40 -20.02 5.86 -10.54
N TRP A 41 -19.12 5.65 -9.58
CA TRP A 41 -17.98 4.74 -9.74
C TRP A 41 -18.43 3.28 -9.91
N VAL A 42 -19.37 2.82 -9.10
CA VAL A 42 -19.99 1.49 -9.25
C VAL A 42 -20.71 1.36 -10.58
N GLY A 43 -21.44 2.41 -10.98
CA GLY A 43 -22.20 2.45 -12.23
C GLY A 43 -21.37 2.28 -13.50
N LEU A 44 -20.05 2.51 -13.47
CA LEU A 44 -19.14 2.23 -14.57
C LEU A 44 -19.02 0.71 -14.87
N GLY A 45 -19.44 -0.15 -13.96
CA GLY A 45 -19.18 -1.59 -14.05
C GLY A 45 -17.67 -1.90 -13.94
N LEU A 46 -17.31 -3.19 -13.93
CA LEU A 46 -15.90 -3.58 -13.83
C LEU A 46 -15.09 -3.12 -15.06
N SER A 47 -15.62 -3.26 -16.26
CA SER A 47 -14.93 -2.86 -17.50
C SER A 47 -14.64 -1.36 -17.55
N GLY A 48 -15.59 -0.52 -17.10
CA GLY A 48 -15.37 0.92 -17.04
C GLY A 48 -14.32 1.29 -16.00
N ARG A 49 -14.33 0.69 -14.81
CA ARG A 49 -13.31 0.89 -13.79
C ARG A 49 -11.92 0.46 -14.26
N LEU A 50 -11.82 -0.67 -14.95
CA LEU A 50 -10.57 -1.13 -15.58
C LEU A 50 -10.03 -0.11 -16.60
N ALA A 51 -10.90 0.45 -17.44
CA ALA A 51 -10.51 1.48 -18.40
C ALA A 51 -9.95 2.75 -17.70
N VAL A 52 -10.60 3.19 -16.63
CA VAL A 52 -10.12 4.34 -15.83
C VAL A 52 -8.77 4.04 -15.15
N LEU A 53 -8.61 2.85 -14.57
CA LEU A 53 -7.36 2.47 -13.93
C LEU A 53 -6.20 2.28 -14.94
N ASN A 54 -6.50 1.90 -16.19
CA ASN A 54 -5.52 1.94 -17.26
C ASN A 54 -5.08 3.38 -17.59
N GLN A 55 -6.01 4.35 -17.61
CA GLN A 55 -5.64 5.78 -17.76
C GLN A 55 -4.79 6.24 -16.57
N PHE A 56 -5.09 5.81 -15.36
CA PHE A 56 -4.27 6.10 -14.19
C PHE A 56 -2.86 5.50 -14.30
N SER A 57 -2.72 4.28 -14.80
CA SER A 57 -1.41 3.68 -15.09
C SER A 57 -0.60 4.52 -16.07
N GLN A 58 -1.23 5.01 -17.15
CA GLN A 58 -0.58 5.91 -18.12
C GLN A 58 -0.20 7.26 -17.49
N ALA A 59 -1.04 7.80 -16.62
CA ALA A 59 -0.75 9.03 -15.89
C ALA A 59 0.46 8.86 -14.95
N LEU A 60 0.58 7.72 -14.26
CA LEU A 60 1.74 7.38 -13.44
C LEU A 60 3.03 7.31 -14.27
N VAL A 61 2.98 6.71 -15.47
CA VAL A 61 4.10 6.68 -16.41
C VAL A 61 4.49 8.09 -16.84
N ALA A 62 3.52 8.94 -17.19
CA ALA A 62 3.76 10.33 -17.61
C ALA A 62 4.38 11.18 -16.47
N HIS A 63 4.03 10.90 -15.21
CA HIS A 63 4.57 11.60 -14.03
C HIS A 63 5.73 10.87 -13.36
N ARG A 64 6.35 9.88 -14.04
CA ARG A 64 7.43 9.05 -13.49
C ARG A 64 8.57 9.88 -12.89
N GLY A 65 9.08 10.85 -13.63
CA GLY A 65 10.21 11.65 -13.18
C GLY A 65 9.98 12.32 -11.82
N PRO A 66 8.97 13.18 -11.69
CA PRO A 66 8.62 13.82 -10.42
C PRO A 66 8.33 12.85 -9.28
N ILE A 67 7.60 11.75 -9.53
CA ILE A 67 7.28 10.76 -8.50
C ILE A 67 8.56 10.07 -7.99
N VAL A 68 9.38 9.54 -8.90
CA VAL A 68 10.61 8.82 -8.53
C VAL A 68 11.61 9.73 -7.83
N SER A 69 11.80 10.96 -8.33
CA SER A 69 12.69 11.94 -7.69
C SER A 69 12.25 12.28 -6.26
N ALA A 70 10.96 12.41 -6.02
CA ALA A 70 10.41 12.66 -4.68
C ALA A 70 10.60 11.45 -3.74
N LEU A 71 10.36 10.23 -4.23
CA LEU A 71 10.61 8.99 -3.48
C LEU A 71 12.10 8.82 -3.14
N GLU A 72 13.00 9.14 -4.07
CA GLU A 72 14.44 9.13 -3.82
C GLU A 72 14.86 10.13 -2.72
N ALA A 73 14.28 11.32 -2.75
CA ALA A 73 14.58 12.36 -1.75
C ALA A 73 14.09 11.96 -0.35
N ASP A 74 12.90 11.35 -0.25
CA ASP A 74 12.32 10.93 1.02
C ASP A 74 12.97 9.68 1.61
N THR A 75 13.32 8.70 0.74
CA THR A 75 13.80 7.39 1.21
C THR A 75 15.32 7.23 1.11
N GLY A 76 16.00 8.10 0.38
CA GLY A 76 17.44 8.00 0.09
C GLY A 76 17.82 6.84 -0.87
N ARG A 77 16.85 6.13 -1.47
CA ARG A 77 17.04 4.85 -2.18
C ARG A 77 16.75 4.98 -3.68
N ARG A 78 17.77 5.27 -4.49
CA ARG A 78 17.61 5.49 -5.94
C ARG A 78 16.98 4.33 -6.70
N ARG A 79 17.53 3.11 -6.52
CA ARG A 79 17.05 1.93 -7.29
C ARG A 79 15.64 1.51 -6.87
N ILE A 80 15.35 1.57 -5.58
CA ILE A 80 14.06 1.14 -5.02
C ILE A 80 12.94 2.11 -5.43
N ALA A 81 13.20 3.41 -5.50
CA ALA A 81 12.19 4.41 -5.89
C ALA A 81 11.61 4.13 -7.28
N GLY A 82 12.45 3.79 -8.26
CA GLY A 82 11.99 3.40 -9.59
C GLY A 82 11.22 2.08 -9.58
N LEU A 83 11.74 1.07 -8.88
CA LEU A 83 11.08 -0.24 -8.75
C LEU A 83 9.72 -0.14 -8.04
N GLU A 84 9.57 0.76 -7.09
CA GLU A 84 8.31 0.97 -6.37
C GLU A 84 7.20 1.44 -7.33
N LEU A 85 7.49 2.43 -8.17
CA LEU A 85 6.55 2.87 -9.20
C LEU A 85 6.26 1.78 -10.23
N ASP A 86 7.28 1.06 -10.70
CA ASP A 86 7.12 -0.05 -11.65
C ASP A 86 6.25 -1.16 -11.07
N SER A 87 6.39 -1.43 -9.76
CA SER A 87 5.55 -2.40 -9.06
C SER A 87 4.08 -1.98 -8.99
N VAL A 88 3.79 -0.69 -8.79
CA VAL A 88 2.41 -0.18 -8.82
C VAL A 88 1.80 -0.32 -10.23
N ILE A 89 2.57 0.04 -11.27
CA ILE A 89 2.13 -0.11 -12.67
C ILE A 89 1.90 -1.59 -13.00
N GLY A 90 2.81 -2.47 -12.57
CA GLY A 90 2.67 -3.91 -12.71
C GLY A 90 1.45 -4.48 -11.97
N ALA A 91 1.16 -3.97 -10.76
CA ALA A 91 -0.01 -4.37 -9.99
C ALA A 91 -1.32 -3.97 -10.69
N LEU A 92 -1.39 -2.76 -11.26
CA LEU A 92 -2.54 -2.32 -12.06
C LEU A 92 -2.80 -3.27 -13.24
N ALA A 93 -1.75 -3.68 -13.97
CA ALA A 93 -1.85 -4.64 -15.06
C ALA A 93 -2.24 -6.05 -14.57
N GLY A 94 -1.66 -6.52 -13.47
CA GLY A 94 -1.98 -7.82 -12.87
C GLY A 94 -3.43 -7.92 -12.40
N TRP A 95 -3.92 -6.89 -11.71
CA TRP A 95 -5.30 -6.82 -11.28
C TRP A 95 -6.29 -6.74 -12.44
N ALA A 96 -5.93 -6.09 -13.56
CA ALA A 96 -6.75 -6.07 -14.76
C ALA A 96 -7.00 -7.47 -15.35
N LEU A 97 -6.03 -8.38 -15.19
CA LEU A 97 -6.15 -9.78 -15.63
C LEU A 97 -6.95 -10.65 -14.64
N THR A 98 -6.84 -10.40 -13.34
CA THR A 98 -7.40 -11.30 -12.31
C THR A 98 -8.77 -10.87 -11.81
N ALA A 99 -9.08 -9.58 -11.76
CA ALA A 99 -10.34 -9.06 -11.23
C ALA A 99 -11.61 -9.62 -11.92
N PRO A 100 -11.65 -9.83 -13.25
CA PRO A 100 -12.84 -10.42 -13.89
C PRO A 100 -13.23 -11.79 -13.35
N ASN A 101 -12.24 -12.64 -13.06
CA ASN A 101 -12.49 -13.97 -12.49
C ASN A 101 -12.85 -13.90 -11.00
N MET A 102 -12.22 -13.01 -10.25
CA MET A 102 -12.46 -12.88 -8.81
C MET A 102 -13.83 -12.27 -8.50
N LEU A 103 -14.32 -11.39 -9.34
CA LEU A 103 -15.61 -10.70 -9.19
C LEU A 103 -16.72 -11.31 -10.05
N SER A 104 -16.52 -12.55 -10.56
CA SER A 104 -17.56 -13.26 -11.28
C SER A 104 -18.78 -13.53 -10.40
N GLU A 105 -19.96 -13.39 -11.00
CA GLU A 105 -21.26 -13.67 -10.39
C GLU A 105 -21.95 -14.86 -11.10
N ASP A 106 -21.20 -15.90 -11.45
CA ASP A 106 -21.71 -17.06 -12.14
C ASP A 106 -22.67 -17.87 -11.26
N TRP A 107 -23.70 -18.40 -11.89
CA TRP A 107 -24.64 -19.30 -11.25
C TRP A 107 -24.02 -20.69 -11.07
N LEU A 108 -23.86 -21.12 -9.84
CA LEU A 108 -23.33 -22.42 -9.46
C LEU A 108 -24.44 -23.33 -8.89
N PRO A 109 -24.42 -24.65 -9.15
CA PRO A 109 -25.32 -25.58 -8.49
C PRO A 109 -24.92 -25.73 -7.01
N ALA A 110 -25.90 -25.86 -6.14
CA ALA A 110 -25.65 -26.16 -4.72
C ALA A 110 -25.14 -27.60 -4.57
N ARG A 111 -24.18 -27.79 -3.67
CA ARG A 111 -23.53 -29.10 -3.45
C ARG A 111 -24.50 -30.16 -2.91
N THR A 112 -25.45 -29.75 -2.07
CA THR A 112 -26.39 -30.65 -1.36
C THR A 112 -27.70 -30.86 -2.12
N ASN A 113 -28.07 -29.97 -3.04
CA ASN A 113 -29.27 -30.08 -3.87
C ASN A 113 -29.03 -29.43 -5.23
N LEU A 114 -28.83 -30.25 -6.25
CA LEU A 114 -28.50 -29.80 -7.61
C LEU A 114 -29.65 -29.04 -8.31
N THR A 115 -30.89 -29.09 -7.78
CA THR A 115 -32.02 -28.28 -8.30
C THR A 115 -31.94 -26.82 -7.85
N ILE A 116 -31.13 -26.54 -6.82
CA ILE A 116 -30.89 -25.19 -6.31
C ILE A 116 -29.64 -24.64 -6.99
N ARG A 117 -29.75 -23.41 -7.48
CA ARG A 117 -28.60 -22.64 -7.97
C ARG A 117 -28.40 -21.41 -7.09
N HIS A 118 -27.16 -21.04 -6.89
CA HIS A 118 -26.77 -19.83 -6.15
C HIS A 118 -25.69 -19.07 -6.92
N ARG A 119 -25.56 -17.79 -6.66
CA ARG A 119 -24.45 -16.95 -7.14
C ARG A 119 -23.99 -16.01 -6.04
N ALA A 120 -22.72 -15.61 -6.11
CA ALA A 120 -22.23 -14.51 -5.28
C ALA A 120 -22.86 -13.19 -5.76
N GLN A 121 -23.10 -12.28 -4.84
CA GLN A 121 -23.38 -10.88 -5.13
C GLN A 121 -22.30 -10.06 -4.44
N TRP A 122 -21.42 -9.45 -5.21
CA TRP A 122 -20.34 -8.64 -4.70
C TRP A 122 -20.83 -7.20 -4.48
N VAL A 123 -20.89 -6.80 -3.22
CA VAL A 123 -21.27 -5.43 -2.82
C VAL A 123 -20.02 -4.71 -2.31
N PRO A 124 -19.57 -3.63 -2.97
CA PRO A 124 -18.40 -2.89 -2.52
C PRO A 124 -18.69 -2.13 -1.22
N TYR A 125 -17.66 -1.93 -0.41
CA TYR A 125 -17.73 -0.92 0.65
C TYR A 125 -17.92 0.47 0.02
N GLY A 126 -18.65 1.36 0.69
CA GLY A 126 -18.86 2.71 0.22
C GLY A 126 -17.56 3.53 0.21
N LEU A 127 -16.76 3.39 1.27
CA LEU A 127 -15.49 4.10 1.44
C LEU A 127 -14.47 3.25 2.23
N VAL A 128 -13.28 3.12 1.68
CA VAL A 128 -12.14 2.41 2.29
C VAL A 128 -11.05 3.40 2.67
N ALA A 129 -10.49 3.26 3.87
CA ALA A 129 -9.26 3.93 4.25
C ALA A 129 -8.04 3.04 3.96
N VAL A 130 -7.00 3.62 3.37
CA VAL A 130 -5.67 3.01 3.26
C VAL A 130 -4.68 3.89 4.02
N ILE A 131 -4.09 3.37 5.10
CA ILE A 131 -3.09 4.06 5.90
C ILE A 131 -1.77 3.35 5.67
N SER A 132 -0.82 4.03 4.99
CA SER A 132 0.41 3.40 4.51
C SER A 132 1.65 3.90 5.23
N PRO A 133 2.71 3.08 5.29
CA PRO A 133 3.96 3.39 5.99
C PRO A 133 4.91 4.24 5.13
N TRP A 134 6.09 4.49 5.71
CA TRP A 134 7.12 5.34 5.12
C TRP A 134 8.16 4.57 4.26
N ASN A 135 8.26 3.25 4.43
CA ASN A 135 9.36 2.47 3.83
C ASN A 135 9.18 2.14 2.34
N PHE A 136 7.94 1.94 1.89
CA PHE A 136 7.55 1.86 0.49
C PHE A 136 6.28 2.70 0.28
N PRO A 137 6.40 4.03 0.38
CA PRO A 137 5.25 4.90 0.60
C PRO A 137 4.25 4.90 -0.56
N LEU A 138 4.70 4.82 -1.81
CA LEU A 138 3.82 4.73 -2.97
C LEU A 138 3.26 3.32 -3.12
N LEU A 139 4.11 2.29 -3.10
CA LEU A 139 3.69 0.90 -3.33
C LEU A 139 2.66 0.45 -2.29
N LEU A 140 2.98 0.64 -1.00
CA LEU A 140 2.09 0.21 0.09
C LEU A 140 0.86 1.12 0.24
N GLY A 141 0.90 2.33 -0.29
CA GLY A 141 -0.28 3.16 -0.45
C GLY A 141 -1.22 2.70 -1.57
N MET A 142 -0.70 1.99 -2.58
CA MET A 142 -1.48 1.56 -3.73
C MET A 142 -1.87 0.08 -3.71
N ILE A 143 -1.20 -0.76 -2.90
CA ILE A 143 -1.42 -2.21 -2.88
C ILE A 143 -2.87 -2.59 -2.52
N ASP A 144 -3.47 -1.90 -1.56
CA ASP A 144 -4.87 -2.07 -1.17
C ASP A 144 -5.80 -1.13 -1.95
N THR A 145 -5.31 0.03 -2.37
CA THR A 145 -6.08 1.04 -3.11
C THR A 145 -6.56 0.51 -4.46
N VAL A 146 -5.69 -0.14 -5.22
CA VAL A 146 -6.02 -0.63 -6.57
C VAL A 146 -7.14 -1.68 -6.54
N PRO A 147 -7.06 -2.76 -5.75
CA PRO A 147 -8.13 -3.75 -5.66
C PRO A 147 -9.43 -3.18 -5.07
N ALA A 148 -9.36 -2.25 -4.10
CA ALA A 148 -10.56 -1.59 -3.56
C ALA A 148 -11.28 -0.77 -4.64
N LEU A 149 -10.56 0.02 -5.44
CA LEU A 149 -11.13 0.75 -6.56
C LEU A 149 -11.76 -0.19 -7.59
N LEU A 150 -11.10 -1.30 -7.94
CA LEU A 150 -11.63 -2.32 -8.85
C LEU A 150 -12.89 -2.98 -8.31
N ALA A 151 -12.97 -3.23 -7.02
CA ALA A 151 -14.17 -3.76 -6.38
C ALA A 151 -15.36 -2.78 -6.43
N GLY A 152 -15.11 -1.49 -6.68
CA GLY A 152 -16.14 -0.44 -6.74
C GLY A 152 -16.20 0.45 -5.49
N CYS A 153 -15.22 0.33 -4.60
CA CYS A 153 -15.09 1.22 -3.45
C CYS A 153 -14.53 2.58 -3.87
N THR A 154 -14.85 3.63 -3.15
CA THR A 154 -14.02 4.83 -3.12
C THR A 154 -12.94 4.69 -2.05
N VAL A 155 -11.83 5.38 -2.22
CA VAL A 155 -10.66 5.20 -1.36
C VAL A 155 -10.09 6.54 -0.91
N MET A 156 -9.80 6.65 0.38
CA MET A 156 -9.01 7.73 0.95
C MET A 156 -7.69 7.16 1.48
N VAL A 157 -6.59 7.61 0.91
CA VAL A 157 -5.24 7.17 1.27
C VAL A 157 -4.59 8.20 2.19
N LYS A 158 -4.07 7.76 3.33
CA LYS A 158 -3.21 8.56 4.20
C LYS A 158 -1.80 7.97 4.21
N PRO A 159 -0.90 8.45 3.34
CA PRO A 159 0.51 8.09 3.40
C PRO A 159 1.17 8.57 4.69
N SER A 160 2.34 7.99 5.00
CA SER A 160 3.12 8.44 6.16
C SER A 160 3.60 9.87 6.01
N GLU A 161 3.55 10.61 7.10
CA GLU A 161 4.10 11.96 7.25
C GLU A 161 5.64 12.00 7.20
N VAL A 162 6.29 10.85 7.27
CA VAL A 162 7.76 10.73 7.22
C VAL A 162 8.29 10.91 5.80
N THR A 163 7.53 10.46 4.79
CA THR A 163 7.93 10.45 3.37
C THR A 163 6.83 11.07 2.48
N PRO A 164 6.53 12.37 2.63
CA PRO A 164 5.36 12.99 2.02
C PRO A 164 5.60 13.62 0.64
N ARG A 165 6.86 13.73 0.14
CA ARG A 165 7.17 14.52 -1.06
C ARG A 165 6.50 14.00 -2.33
N PHE A 166 6.39 12.67 -2.49
CA PHE A 166 5.78 12.08 -3.67
C PHE A 166 4.28 12.39 -3.81
N ILE A 167 3.61 12.80 -2.72
CA ILE A 167 2.16 13.02 -2.70
C ILE A 167 1.76 14.10 -3.69
N SER A 168 2.53 15.18 -3.83
CA SER A 168 2.21 16.25 -4.78
C SER A 168 2.22 15.74 -6.23
N ALA A 169 3.25 14.98 -6.61
CA ALA A 169 3.35 14.42 -7.95
C ALA A 169 2.31 13.33 -8.22
N LEU A 170 1.97 12.52 -7.20
CA LEU A 170 0.88 11.54 -7.29
C LEU A 170 -0.48 12.23 -7.47
N LYS A 171 -0.77 13.28 -6.73
CA LYS A 171 -2.01 14.06 -6.89
C LYS A 171 -2.11 14.66 -8.29
N ALA A 172 -1.02 15.23 -8.81
CA ALA A 172 -0.98 15.72 -10.19
C ALA A 172 -1.30 14.62 -11.21
N ALA A 173 -0.79 13.41 -11.02
CA ALA A 173 -1.14 12.28 -11.88
C ALA A 173 -2.64 11.89 -11.75
N ILE A 174 -3.19 11.84 -10.55
CA ILE A 174 -4.62 11.55 -10.31
C ILE A 174 -5.51 12.61 -10.98
N GLU A 175 -5.18 13.87 -10.88
CA GLU A 175 -5.93 15.01 -11.45
C GLU A 175 -6.02 14.95 -12.99
N THR A 176 -5.09 14.28 -13.67
CA THR A 176 -5.18 14.05 -15.14
C THR A 176 -6.21 12.99 -15.53
N VAL A 177 -6.82 12.31 -14.55
CA VAL A 177 -7.85 11.27 -14.76
C VAL A 177 -9.16 11.71 -14.06
N PRO A 178 -10.03 12.50 -14.74
CA PRO A 178 -11.19 13.13 -14.11
C PRO A 178 -12.15 12.14 -13.43
N ALA A 179 -12.24 10.91 -13.92
CA ALA A 179 -13.07 9.87 -13.33
C ALA A 179 -12.59 9.41 -11.94
N LEU A 180 -11.36 9.71 -11.54
CA LEU A 180 -10.84 9.46 -10.19
C LEU A 180 -11.13 10.63 -9.22
N ASN A 181 -11.66 11.76 -9.70
CA ASN A 181 -11.98 12.88 -8.84
C ASN A 181 -13.00 12.46 -7.76
N ASN A 182 -12.68 12.73 -6.50
CA ASN A 182 -13.40 12.27 -5.31
C ASN A 182 -13.52 10.76 -5.12
N VAL A 183 -13.14 9.94 -6.11
CA VAL A 183 -13.10 8.46 -6.01
C VAL A 183 -11.80 8.00 -5.30
N LEU A 184 -10.69 8.65 -5.61
CA LEU A 184 -9.39 8.45 -4.97
C LEU A 184 -8.87 9.76 -4.40
N GLN A 185 -8.81 9.87 -3.08
CA GLN A 185 -8.34 11.07 -2.39
C GLN A 185 -7.10 10.76 -1.55
N ILE A 186 -6.13 11.67 -1.54
CA ILE A 186 -4.90 11.55 -0.75
C ILE A 186 -4.91 12.60 0.36
N LEU A 187 -4.85 12.15 1.61
CA LEU A 187 -4.74 12.98 2.80
C LEU A 187 -3.28 13.10 3.22
N ILE A 188 -2.91 14.26 3.69
CA ILE A 188 -1.59 14.51 4.28
C ILE A 188 -1.78 14.71 5.78
N GLY A 189 -1.10 13.93 6.60
CA GLY A 189 -1.28 14.09 8.03
C GLY A 189 -0.57 13.03 8.86
N ASP A 190 -0.59 13.27 10.15
CA ASP A 190 -0.07 12.39 11.20
C ASP A 190 -1.13 11.37 11.68
N GLY A 191 -0.92 10.83 12.88
CA GLY A 191 -1.84 9.88 13.50
C GLY A 191 -3.22 10.46 13.82
N ALA A 192 -3.34 11.78 14.03
CA ALA A 192 -4.64 12.41 14.29
C ALA A 192 -5.53 12.41 13.05
N VAL A 193 -4.95 12.71 11.88
CA VAL A 193 -5.66 12.58 10.59
C VAL A 193 -6.02 11.13 10.30
N GLY A 194 -5.13 10.17 10.63
CA GLY A 194 -5.42 8.75 10.51
C GLY A 194 -6.60 8.31 11.37
N ALA A 195 -6.64 8.75 12.62
CA ALA A 195 -7.76 8.45 13.53
C ALA A 195 -9.07 9.07 13.02
N ALA A 196 -9.06 10.34 12.63
CA ALA A 196 -10.22 11.00 12.04
C ALA A 196 -10.74 10.28 10.78
N LEU A 197 -9.83 9.72 9.97
CA LEU A 197 -10.19 8.94 8.79
C LEU A 197 -10.90 7.63 9.13
N ILE A 198 -10.43 6.87 10.13
CA ILE A 198 -11.06 5.61 10.56
C ILE A 198 -12.50 5.83 10.99
N ASP A 199 -12.81 6.99 11.55
CA ASP A 199 -14.17 7.33 11.96
C ASP A 199 -15.16 7.59 10.79
N GLN A 200 -14.67 7.69 9.57
CA GLN A 200 -15.49 8.04 8.40
C GLN A 200 -15.68 6.86 7.41
N VAL A 201 -15.00 5.73 7.61
CA VAL A 201 -14.92 4.66 6.60
C VAL A 201 -15.69 3.40 7.00
N ASP A 202 -15.88 2.51 6.03
CA ASP A 202 -16.55 1.23 6.20
C ASP A 202 -15.54 0.06 6.33
N CYS A 203 -14.28 0.32 6.03
CA CYS A 203 -13.19 -0.64 6.10
C CYS A 203 -11.86 0.12 6.18
N VAL A 204 -10.88 -0.39 6.92
CA VAL A 204 -9.53 0.15 7.00
C VAL A 204 -8.49 -0.91 6.63
N CYS A 205 -7.60 -0.54 5.70
CA CYS A 205 -6.36 -1.26 5.41
C CYS A 205 -5.20 -0.45 6.01
N PHE A 206 -4.42 -1.07 6.85
CA PHE A 206 -3.30 -0.44 7.55
C PHE A 206 -2.04 -1.26 7.37
N THR A 207 -0.98 -0.62 6.90
CA THR A 207 0.37 -1.18 6.91
C THR A 207 1.28 -0.29 7.76
N GLY A 208 1.96 -0.86 8.76
CA GLY A 208 2.83 -0.11 9.64
C GLY A 208 3.29 -0.85 10.89
N SER A 209 3.60 -0.10 11.96
CA SER A 209 4.09 -0.69 13.20
C SER A 209 3.00 -1.43 13.99
N VAL A 210 3.38 -2.48 14.70
CA VAL A 210 2.49 -3.23 15.60
C VAL A 210 1.78 -2.32 16.61
N ASN A 211 2.50 -1.34 17.17
CA ASN A 211 1.92 -0.43 18.16
C ASN A 211 0.82 0.45 17.57
N THR A 212 1.01 0.97 16.35
CA THR A 212 -0.03 1.75 15.66
C THR A 212 -1.16 0.85 15.18
N GLY A 213 -0.84 -0.34 14.65
CA GLY A 213 -1.85 -1.32 14.23
C GLY A 213 -2.81 -1.73 15.35
N ARG A 214 -2.32 -1.88 16.59
CA ARG A 214 -3.19 -2.13 17.76
C ARG A 214 -4.20 -0.99 17.98
N LYS A 215 -3.78 0.26 17.84
CA LYS A 215 -4.68 1.43 17.97
C LYS A 215 -5.72 1.45 16.85
N VAL A 216 -5.29 1.20 15.63
CA VAL A 216 -6.18 1.09 14.46
C VAL A 216 -7.20 -0.03 14.66
N ALA A 217 -6.76 -1.23 15.10
CA ALA A 217 -7.64 -2.35 15.37
C ALA A 217 -8.70 -2.04 16.44
N VAL A 218 -8.31 -1.41 17.54
CA VAL A 218 -9.23 -1.03 18.63
C VAL A 218 -10.25 -0.01 18.12
N GLN A 219 -9.83 1.00 17.39
CA GLN A 219 -10.74 2.01 16.85
C GLN A 219 -11.70 1.43 15.80
N ALA A 220 -11.21 0.59 14.89
CA ALA A 220 -12.04 -0.11 13.91
C ALA A 220 -13.07 -1.02 14.60
N ALA A 221 -12.64 -1.78 15.61
CA ALA A 221 -13.54 -2.64 16.39
C ALA A 221 -14.63 -1.85 17.13
N SER A 222 -14.32 -0.67 17.67
CA SER A 222 -15.32 0.18 18.32
C SER A 222 -16.41 0.68 17.36
N ARG A 223 -16.10 0.69 16.06
CA ARG A 223 -17.02 1.07 14.98
C ARG A 223 -17.65 -0.12 14.26
N LEU A 224 -17.28 -1.35 14.65
CA LEU A 224 -17.70 -2.60 14.02
C LEU A 224 -17.37 -2.66 12.51
N ILE A 225 -16.23 -2.06 12.10
CA ILE A 225 -15.73 -2.14 10.74
C ILE A 225 -14.53 -3.09 10.65
N PRO A 226 -14.33 -3.79 9.51
CA PRO A 226 -13.17 -4.64 9.33
C PRO A 226 -11.88 -3.82 9.24
N ALA A 227 -10.80 -4.40 9.80
CA ALA A 227 -9.45 -3.87 9.71
C ALA A 227 -8.52 -4.95 9.14
N TYR A 228 -7.89 -4.67 8.01
CA TYR A 228 -6.82 -5.47 7.42
C TYR A 228 -5.49 -4.86 7.84
N LEU A 229 -4.68 -5.65 8.56
CA LEU A 229 -3.47 -5.15 9.23
C LEU A 229 -2.25 -5.90 8.73
N GLU A 230 -1.37 -5.18 8.04
CA GLU A 230 -0.03 -5.63 7.66
C GLU A 230 0.99 -4.95 8.58
N LEU A 231 1.72 -5.75 9.35
CA LEU A 231 2.55 -5.25 10.44
C LEU A 231 4.02 -5.63 10.24
N GLY A 232 4.87 -5.21 11.16
CA GLY A 232 6.28 -5.59 11.14
C GLY A 232 6.50 -7.03 11.58
N GLY A 233 7.64 -7.58 11.19
CA GLY A 233 8.09 -8.93 11.52
C GLY A 233 9.48 -8.96 12.15
N LYS A 234 9.97 -10.17 12.33
CA LYS A 234 11.35 -10.53 12.72
C LYS A 234 11.72 -11.80 11.96
N ASP A 235 11.86 -11.67 10.65
CA ASP A 235 11.91 -12.78 9.71
C ASP A 235 13.21 -13.58 9.83
N ALA A 236 13.10 -14.87 9.60
CA ALA A 236 14.20 -15.79 9.81
C ALA A 236 14.61 -16.52 8.52
N LEU A 237 15.93 -16.66 8.33
CA LEU A 237 16.54 -17.59 7.38
C LEU A 237 17.05 -18.80 8.16
N ILE A 238 16.80 -20.01 7.66
CA ILE A 238 17.32 -21.27 8.23
C ILE A 238 18.22 -21.93 7.19
N VAL A 239 19.48 -22.20 7.58
CA VAL A 239 20.50 -22.84 6.75
C VAL A 239 20.83 -24.21 7.33
N LEU A 240 20.47 -25.27 6.59
CA LEU A 240 20.71 -26.65 6.97
C LEU A 240 22.01 -27.18 6.33
N ASP A 241 22.50 -28.32 6.80
CA ASP A 241 23.75 -28.95 6.34
C ASP A 241 23.77 -29.33 4.86
N GLY A 242 22.63 -29.66 4.28
CA GLY A 242 22.50 -29.96 2.85
C GLY A 242 22.31 -28.72 1.94
N ALA A 243 22.37 -27.50 2.48
CA ALA A 243 22.13 -26.28 1.71
C ALA A 243 23.33 -25.96 0.78
N ASN A 244 23.05 -25.36 -0.37
CA ASN A 244 24.04 -24.65 -1.15
C ASN A 244 24.46 -23.39 -0.42
N LEU A 245 25.64 -23.40 0.23
CA LEU A 245 26.08 -22.31 1.12
C LEU A 245 26.35 -21.02 0.35
N GLU A 246 26.77 -21.08 -0.92
CA GLU A 246 26.98 -19.91 -1.76
C GLU A 246 25.63 -19.20 -2.00
N ALA A 247 24.62 -19.94 -2.46
CA ALA A 247 23.27 -19.42 -2.66
C ALA A 247 22.62 -18.96 -1.34
N ALA A 248 22.85 -19.67 -0.24
CA ALA A 248 22.33 -19.31 1.07
C ALA A 248 22.95 -18.00 1.59
N SER A 249 24.26 -17.79 1.40
CA SER A 249 24.92 -16.52 1.80
C SER A 249 24.48 -15.34 0.93
N ASP A 250 24.27 -15.55 -0.39
CA ASP A 250 23.68 -14.53 -1.26
C ASP A 250 22.25 -14.15 -0.83
N ALA A 251 21.43 -15.15 -0.52
CA ALA A 251 20.08 -14.95 -0.03
C ALA A 251 20.05 -14.20 1.32
N ALA A 252 20.95 -14.60 2.25
CA ALA A 252 21.11 -13.95 3.54
C ALA A 252 21.47 -12.47 3.38
N LEU A 253 22.52 -12.17 2.62
CA LEU A 253 22.95 -10.80 2.36
C LEU A 253 21.82 -9.99 1.72
N ARG A 254 21.28 -10.48 0.61
CA ARG A 254 20.24 -9.76 -0.13
C ARG A 254 18.98 -9.55 0.70
N GLY A 255 18.54 -10.59 1.42
CA GLY A 255 17.31 -10.50 2.24
C GLY A 255 17.46 -9.59 3.44
N SER A 256 18.69 -9.47 4.01
CA SER A 256 18.94 -8.58 5.15
C SER A 256 19.13 -7.13 4.76
N VAL A 257 19.79 -6.83 3.60
CA VAL A 257 20.17 -5.45 3.26
C VAL A 257 19.35 -4.83 2.13
N LEU A 258 18.49 -5.59 1.47
CA LEU A 258 17.60 -5.05 0.44
C LEU A 258 16.78 -3.89 1.03
N SER A 259 16.67 -2.79 0.28
CA SER A 259 15.99 -1.58 0.76
C SER A 259 16.60 -1.01 2.05
N THR A 260 17.91 -1.21 2.27
CA THR A 260 18.63 -0.85 3.49
C THR A 260 18.10 -1.54 4.76
N GLY A 261 17.57 -2.77 4.62
CA GLY A 261 16.96 -3.54 5.71
C GLY A 261 15.64 -2.97 6.22
N GLN A 262 15.00 -2.05 5.48
CA GLN A 262 13.77 -1.37 5.91
C GLN A 262 12.51 -1.98 5.31
N ALA A 263 12.50 -3.28 5.07
CA ALA A 263 11.31 -4.03 4.66
C ALA A 263 10.74 -4.82 5.84
N CYS A 264 9.41 -4.96 5.90
CA CYS A 264 8.72 -5.75 6.93
C CYS A 264 9.14 -7.23 6.91
N GLN A 265 9.63 -7.71 5.76
CA GLN A 265 10.10 -9.07 5.49
C GLN A 265 11.65 -9.15 5.41
N SER A 266 12.39 -8.17 5.93
CA SER A 266 13.85 -8.24 5.99
C SER A 266 14.28 -9.38 6.90
N ILE A 267 15.30 -10.15 6.45
CA ILE A 267 15.87 -11.21 7.26
C ILE A 267 16.68 -10.58 8.39
N GLU A 268 16.22 -10.76 9.62
CA GLU A 268 16.85 -10.20 10.83
C GLU A 268 17.41 -11.26 11.76
N ARG A 269 17.14 -12.54 11.48
CA ARG A 269 17.67 -13.70 12.21
C ARG A 269 18.11 -14.78 11.22
N ILE A 270 19.33 -15.23 11.36
CA ILE A 270 19.88 -16.31 10.53
C ILE A 270 20.24 -17.47 11.46
N TYR A 271 19.53 -18.58 11.34
CA TYR A 271 19.79 -19.81 12.07
C TYR A 271 20.59 -20.75 11.16
N VAL A 272 21.78 -21.10 11.58
CA VAL A 272 22.69 -21.95 10.80
C VAL A 272 23.00 -23.21 11.60
N GLN A 273 22.87 -24.38 10.97
CA GLN A 273 23.25 -25.64 11.58
C GLN A 273 24.76 -25.67 11.88
N ASN A 274 25.15 -26.15 13.05
CA ASN A 274 26.54 -26.09 13.53
C ASN A 274 27.57 -26.69 12.53
N SER A 275 27.19 -27.75 11.82
CA SER A 275 28.08 -28.43 10.85
C SER A 275 28.53 -27.55 9.68
N VAL A 276 27.74 -26.50 9.36
CA VAL A 276 27.97 -25.59 8.22
C VAL A 276 28.15 -24.13 8.64
N LEU A 277 28.20 -23.83 9.94
CA LEU A 277 28.28 -22.46 10.46
C LEU A 277 29.54 -21.73 9.96
N GLU A 278 30.73 -22.31 10.18
CA GLU A 278 32.00 -21.67 9.82
C GLU A 278 32.13 -21.41 8.30
N PRO A 279 31.89 -22.39 7.41
CA PRO A 279 31.95 -22.13 5.99
C PRO A 279 30.87 -21.14 5.51
N PHE A 280 29.66 -21.15 6.10
CA PHE A 280 28.65 -20.17 5.78
C PHE A 280 29.07 -18.75 6.18
N LEU A 281 29.62 -18.57 7.40
CA LEU A 281 30.10 -17.27 7.87
C LEU A 281 31.24 -16.74 7.00
N ALA A 282 32.18 -17.60 6.59
CA ALA A 282 33.28 -17.22 5.71
C ALA A 282 32.76 -16.68 4.36
N LEU A 283 31.74 -17.34 3.77
CA LEU A 283 31.13 -16.91 2.53
C LEU A 283 30.32 -15.60 2.71
N LEU A 284 29.57 -15.48 3.78
CA LEU A 284 28.74 -14.29 4.05
C LEU A 284 29.59 -13.05 4.29
N THR A 285 30.71 -13.18 5.04
CA THR A 285 31.58 -12.03 5.36
C THR A 285 32.47 -11.60 4.19
N ALA A 286 32.66 -12.45 3.18
CA ALA A 286 33.40 -12.13 1.96
C ALA A 286 32.58 -11.33 0.93
N LYS A 287 31.30 -11.17 1.12
CA LYS A 287 30.36 -10.47 0.23
C LYS A 287 30.11 -9.03 0.67
#